data_fc0fd1711fa6e46fc2dec961bfb714ee
#
_entry.id   fc0fd1711fa6e46fc2dec961bfb714ee
#
_cell.length_a   1.000
_cell.length_b   1.000
_cell.length_c   1.000
_cell.angle_alpha   90.00
_cell.angle_beta   90.00
_cell.angle_gamma   90.00
#
_symmetry.space_group_name_H-M   'P 1'
#
loop_
_entity.id
_entity.type
_entity.pdbx_description
1 polymer ?
#
loop_
_entity_poly.entity_id
_entity_poly.type
_entity_poly.pdbx_seq_one_letter_code
_entity_poly.pdbx_strand_id
1 'polypeptide(L)'
;MPETRSGLTPALLISKSSGAEGEQLPCMFNPYEYSVTKSNTYDPGSTKGLNIPRIRFQQGGAMVLKLNLVFDTYAKNTDVTTEHTKKLWQMMMIDRNNLNPTTNKAEPPHCVFRWGRYEFEGVITQMSETLTLFNKEGVPVRSKVQMSLQQIVDAEGFPSQNPTSGGGVAPKSRTIYAGDRLDLIAWEEYGDCSKWRLLAEANEWVDPLHMRPGQTLIVPPLEM
;
A
#
# COMPACT_ATOMS: atom_id res chain seq x y z
N MET A 1 -6.26 -24.22 -15.68
CA MET A 1 -5.21 -23.53 -14.92
C MET A 1 -3.92 -24.28 -15.19
N PRO A 2 -2.78 -23.60 -15.40
CA PRO A 2 -1.52 -24.31 -15.54
C PRO A 2 -1.21 -25.00 -14.21
N GLU A 3 -1.06 -26.31 -14.24
CA GLU A 3 -0.64 -27.10 -13.09
C GLU A 3 0.89 -27.12 -13.02
N THR A 4 1.45 -26.96 -11.83
CA THR A 4 2.86 -27.24 -11.60
C THR A 4 3.10 -28.75 -11.72
N ARG A 5 4.32 -29.20 -12.03
CA ARG A 5 4.70 -30.63 -12.10
C ARG A 5 4.36 -31.43 -10.83
N SER A 6 4.03 -30.78 -9.72
CA SER A 6 3.71 -31.37 -8.42
C SER A 6 2.22 -31.37 -8.07
N GLY A 7 1.31 -30.95 -9.00
CA GLY A 7 -0.11 -30.82 -8.69
C GLY A 7 -0.47 -29.68 -7.71
N LEU A 8 0.50 -28.82 -7.35
CA LEU A 8 0.29 -27.67 -6.49
C LEU A 8 -0.15 -26.46 -7.29
N THR A 9 -0.98 -25.61 -6.70
CA THR A 9 -1.35 -24.32 -7.30
C THR A 9 -0.09 -23.50 -7.61
N PRO A 10 0.13 -23.08 -8.86
CA PRO A 10 1.31 -22.29 -9.22
C PRO A 10 1.23 -20.90 -8.61
N ALA A 11 2.37 -20.39 -8.17
CA ALA A 11 2.52 -18.99 -7.91
C ALA A 11 2.58 -18.22 -9.24
N LEU A 12 1.94 -17.06 -9.28
CA LEU A 12 1.82 -16.22 -10.47
C LEU A 12 2.43 -14.84 -10.20
N LEU A 13 3.16 -14.32 -11.19
CA LEU A 13 3.50 -12.92 -11.31
C LEU A 13 2.63 -12.31 -12.40
N ILE A 14 1.89 -11.28 -12.09
CA ILE A 14 0.92 -10.64 -12.98
C ILE A 14 1.37 -9.19 -13.17
N SER A 15 1.55 -8.78 -14.41
CA SER A 15 1.78 -7.39 -14.76
C SER A 15 0.46 -6.64 -14.82
N LYS A 16 0.37 -5.46 -14.21
CA LYS A 16 -0.77 -4.54 -14.31
C LYS A 16 -0.33 -3.25 -14.97
N SER A 17 -0.85 -2.95 -16.15
CA SER A 17 -0.71 -1.66 -16.80
C SER A 17 -2.03 -0.92 -16.77
N SER A 18 -2.02 0.34 -16.33
CA SER A 18 -3.23 1.18 -16.23
C SER A 18 -4.39 0.53 -15.46
N GLY A 19 -4.08 -0.26 -14.43
CA GLY A 19 -5.06 -0.92 -13.57
C GLY A 19 -5.66 -2.22 -14.13
N ALA A 20 -5.39 -2.58 -15.38
CA ALA A 20 -5.83 -3.85 -15.98
C ALA A 20 -4.80 -4.95 -15.76
N GLU A 21 -5.26 -6.18 -15.47
CA GLU A 21 -4.38 -7.36 -15.46
C GLU A 21 -3.88 -7.63 -16.88
N GLY A 22 -2.55 -7.61 -17.04
CA GLY A 22 -1.87 -7.89 -18.28
C GLY A 22 -1.29 -9.31 -18.32
N GLU A 23 -0.02 -9.39 -18.70
CA GLU A 23 0.67 -10.66 -18.84
C GLU A 23 0.81 -11.39 -17.51
N GLN A 24 0.39 -12.66 -17.47
CA GLN A 24 0.55 -13.55 -16.31
C GLN A 24 1.71 -14.50 -16.56
N LEU A 25 2.69 -14.47 -15.68
CA LEU A 25 3.84 -15.36 -15.71
C LEU A 25 3.72 -16.38 -14.56
N PRO A 26 3.43 -17.65 -14.87
CA PRO A 26 3.45 -18.69 -13.85
C PRO A 26 4.89 -18.97 -13.42
N CYS A 27 5.13 -19.06 -12.13
CA CYS A 27 6.39 -19.53 -11.61
C CYS A 27 6.53 -21.01 -11.91
N MET A 28 7.58 -21.40 -12.63
CA MET A 28 7.78 -22.78 -13.06
C MET A 28 7.93 -23.73 -11.84
N PHE A 29 8.62 -23.25 -10.81
CA PHE A 29 8.67 -23.86 -9.48
C PHE A 29 8.13 -22.83 -8.49
N ASN A 30 7.22 -23.25 -7.63
CA ASN A 30 6.77 -22.40 -6.55
C ASN A 30 7.99 -22.00 -5.70
N PRO A 31 8.06 -20.74 -5.24
CA PRO A 31 9.15 -20.32 -4.39
C PRO A 31 9.19 -21.21 -3.14
N TYR A 32 10.38 -21.68 -2.79
CA TYR A 32 10.58 -22.47 -1.57
C TYR A 32 10.22 -21.66 -0.32
N GLU A 33 10.57 -20.38 -0.36
CA GLU A 33 10.29 -19.40 0.68
C GLU A 33 10.07 -18.03 0.06
N TYR A 34 9.31 -17.20 0.73
CA TYR A 34 9.24 -15.77 0.48
C TYR A 34 9.29 -15.04 1.81
N SER A 35 9.88 -13.85 1.81
CA SER A 35 9.95 -13.03 3.01
C SER A 35 9.28 -11.68 2.79
N VAL A 36 8.52 -11.23 3.80
CA VAL A 36 7.91 -9.91 3.81
C VAL A 36 8.52 -9.11 4.94
N THR A 37 9.04 -7.95 4.62
CA THR A 37 9.67 -7.03 5.60
C THR A 37 8.92 -5.72 5.60
N LYS A 38 8.69 -5.13 6.77
CA LYS A 38 8.19 -3.77 6.94
C LYS A 38 9.05 -3.09 7.99
N SER A 39 9.47 -1.86 7.72
CA SER A 39 10.21 -1.03 8.67
C SER A 39 9.47 0.27 8.93
N ASN A 40 9.40 0.67 10.20
CA ASN A 40 8.85 1.97 10.59
C ASN A 40 10.00 2.86 11.06
N THR A 41 9.89 4.16 10.79
CA THR A 41 10.86 5.15 11.25
C THR A 41 10.35 5.80 12.52
N TYR A 42 11.22 5.85 13.53
CA TYR A 42 10.98 6.50 14.82
C TYR A 42 12.04 7.56 15.08
N ASP A 43 11.60 8.67 15.65
CA ASP A 43 12.51 9.70 16.18
C ASP A 43 12.86 9.34 17.64
N PRO A 44 14.14 9.19 17.97
CA PRO A 44 14.58 8.88 19.33
C PRO A 44 14.53 10.08 20.28
N GLY A 45 13.77 11.10 20.04
CA GLY A 45 13.53 12.24 20.90
C GLY A 45 14.60 12.51 21.98
N SER A 46 15.02 13.76 22.18
CA SER A 46 15.98 14.12 23.22
C SER A 46 15.28 14.19 24.58
N THR A 47 15.53 13.23 25.46
CA THR A 47 15.07 13.27 26.84
C THR A 47 16.28 13.31 27.79
N LYS A 48 16.61 14.50 28.30
CA LYS A 48 17.66 14.65 29.29
C LYS A 48 17.26 13.93 30.60
N GLY A 49 18.15 13.11 31.15
CA GLY A 49 17.97 12.49 32.45
C GLY A 49 17.20 11.16 32.49
N LEU A 50 16.85 10.58 31.35
CA LEU A 50 16.26 9.23 31.27
C LEU A 50 17.24 8.23 30.66
N ASN A 51 17.31 7.02 31.23
CA ASN A 51 18.14 5.93 30.71
C ASN A 51 17.64 5.42 29.33
N ILE A 52 16.36 5.64 29.02
CA ILE A 52 15.72 5.20 27.77
C ILE A 52 15.03 6.42 27.14
N PRO A 53 15.39 6.79 25.90
CA PRO A 53 14.73 7.89 25.19
C PRO A 53 13.27 7.54 24.88
N ARG A 54 12.39 8.52 24.92
CA ARG A 54 11.00 8.37 24.42
C ARG A 54 11.03 8.41 22.90
N ILE A 55 10.74 7.29 22.28
CA ILE A 55 10.63 7.21 20.82
C ILE A 55 9.27 7.76 20.36
N ARG A 56 9.30 8.52 19.25
CA ARG A 56 8.09 9.04 18.58
C ARG A 56 8.00 8.41 17.19
N PHE A 57 6.83 7.91 16.84
CA PHE A 57 6.57 7.42 15.48
C PHE A 57 6.66 8.59 14.50
N GLN A 58 7.45 8.44 13.43
CA GLN A 58 7.56 9.42 12.35
C GLN A 58 6.74 8.99 11.13
N GLN A 59 7.02 7.81 10.61
CA GLN A 59 6.34 7.31 9.41
C GLN A 59 6.37 5.78 9.33
N GLY A 60 5.35 5.21 8.68
CA GLY A 60 5.33 3.81 8.25
C GLY A 60 6.15 3.62 6.97
N GLY A 61 6.95 2.58 6.90
CA GLY A 61 7.59 2.17 5.67
C GLY A 61 6.71 1.23 4.85
N ALA A 62 6.92 1.19 3.53
CA ALA A 62 6.28 0.21 2.67
C ALA A 62 6.73 -1.21 3.00
N MET A 63 5.85 -2.19 2.78
CA MET A 63 6.25 -3.60 2.82
C MET A 63 7.12 -3.94 1.61
N VAL A 64 8.10 -4.80 1.82
CA VAL A 64 8.96 -5.35 0.78
C VAL A 64 8.84 -6.85 0.79
N LEU A 65 8.38 -7.41 -0.33
CA LEU A 65 8.32 -8.85 -0.58
C LEU A 65 9.60 -9.27 -1.33
N LYS A 66 10.30 -10.26 -0.82
CA LYS A 66 11.46 -10.87 -1.49
C LYS A 66 11.13 -12.27 -1.94
N LEU A 67 11.44 -12.58 -3.19
CA LEU A 67 11.16 -13.85 -3.85
C LEU A 67 12.44 -14.43 -4.44
N ASN A 68 12.56 -15.76 -4.34
CA ASN A 68 13.59 -16.55 -5.02
C ASN A 68 12.88 -17.49 -6.00
N LEU A 69 13.04 -17.25 -7.30
CA LEU A 69 12.41 -18.02 -8.37
C LEU A 69 13.45 -18.83 -9.12
N VAL A 70 13.04 -20.01 -9.58
CA VAL A 70 13.88 -20.89 -10.42
C VAL A 70 13.12 -21.21 -11.70
N PHE A 71 13.80 -21.06 -12.83
CA PHE A 71 13.31 -21.44 -14.14
C PHE A 71 14.25 -22.47 -14.77
N ASP A 72 13.72 -23.52 -15.36
CA ASP A 72 14.49 -24.64 -15.90
C ASP A 72 13.86 -25.16 -17.20
N THR A 73 14.55 -24.94 -18.29
CA THR A 73 14.17 -25.41 -19.62
C THR A 73 15.05 -26.58 -20.11
N TYR A 74 15.84 -27.21 -19.21
CA TYR A 74 16.77 -28.30 -19.55
C TYR A 74 16.09 -29.42 -20.30
N ALA A 75 14.91 -29.86 -19.88
CA ALA A 75 14.17 -30.95 -20.52
C ALA A 75 13.72 -30.62 -21.95
N LYS A 76 13.54 -29.33 -22.27
CA LYS A 76 13.18 -28.84 -23.60
C LYS A 76 14.39 -28.42 -24.44
N ASN A 77 15.55 -28.27 -23.78
CA ASN A 77 16.78 -27.73 -24.37
C ASN A 77 16.60 -26.38 -25.05
N THR A 78 15.75 -25.50 -24.48
CA THR A 78 15.46 -24.16 -24.99
C THR A 78 16.07 -23.11 -24.10
N ASP A 79 16.26 -21.88 -24.63
CA ASP A 79 16.82 -20.76 -23.91
C ASP A 79 15.83 -20.26 -22.83
N VAL A 80 16.23 -20.40 -21.56
CA VAL A 80 15.44 -19.99 -20.39
C VAL A 80 15.21 -18.48 -20.35
N THR A 81 16.13 -17.71 -20.92
CA THR A 81 16.00 -16.24 -20.93
C THR A 81 14.88 -15.80 -21.85
N THR A 82 14.80 -16.38 -23.03
CA THR A 82 13.78 -16.06 -24.03
C THR A 82 12.38 -16.56 -23.60
N GLU A 83 12.28 -17.75 -23.01
CA GLU A 83 10.99 -18.32 -22.62
C GLU A 83 10.40 -17.67 -21.36
N HIS A 84 11.24 -17.30 -20.37
CA HIS A 84 10.76 -16.90 -19.04
C HIS A 84 11.30 -15.55 -18.58
N THR A 85 12.63 -15.41 -18.45
CA THR A 85 13.16 -14.29 -17.67
C THR A 85 13.13 -12.94 -18.40
N LYS A 86 13.11 -12.94 -19.74
CA LYS A 86 12.89 -11.72 -20.55
C LYS A 86 11.61 -10.98 -20.17
N LYS A 87 10.54 -11.72 -19.87
CA LYS A 87 9.27 -11.14 -19.44
C LYS A 87 9.36 -10.47 -18.08
N LEU A 88 10.11 -11.07 -17.15
CA LEU A 88 10.39 -10.45 -15.84
C LEU A 88 11.15 -9.14 -16.00
N TRP A 89 12.19 -9.12 -16.87
CA TRP A 89 12.92 -7.90 -17.15
C TRP A 89 12.05 -6.83 -17.79
N GLN A 90 11.10 -7.22 -18.64
CA GLN A 90 10.13 -6.28 -19.24
C GLN A 90 9.23 -5.63 -18.18
N MET A 91 8.86 -6.36 -17.11
CA MET A 91 8.07 -5.81 -15.98
C MET A 91 8.83 -4.74 -15.17
N MET A 92 10.15 -4.60 -15.34
CA MET A 92 10.95 -3.53 -14.74
C MET A 92 11.16 -2.33 -15.67
N MET A 93 10.81 -2.46 -16.93
CA MET A 93 11.00 -1.39 -17.91
C MET A 93 9.80 -0.45 -17.94
N ILE A 94 10.05 0.79 -18.34
CA ILE A 94 9.00 1.80 -18.50
C ILE A 94 8.00 1.32 -19.55
N ASP A 95 6.75 1.24 -19.17
CA ASP A 95 5.63 0.98 -20.07
C ASP A 95 4.98 2.31 -20.46
N ARG A 96 5.02 2.64 -21.76
CA ARG A 96 4.43 3.89 -22.28
C ARG A 96 2.92 3.98 -22.12
N ASN A 97 2.25 2.83 -21.93
CA ASN A 97 0.82 2.76 -21.72
C ASN A 97 0.46 2.90 -20.22
N ASN A 98 1.44 2.80 -19.32
CA ASN A 98 1.26 2.94 -17.88
C ASN A 98 1.66 4.35 -17.45
N LEU A 99 0.70 5.28 -17.51
CA LEU A 99 0.93 6.66 -17.12
C LEU A 99 0.53 6.89 -15.66
N ASN A 100 1.43 7.48 -14.89
CA ASN A 100 1.13 7.92 -13.54
C ASN A 100 0.05 9.02 -13.58
N PRO A 101 -1.08 8.86 -12.89
CA PRO A 101 -2.20 9.81 -12.97
C PRO A 101 -1.87 11.21 -12.43
N THR A 102 -0.86 11.30 -11.54
CA THR A 102 -0.47 12.58 -10.92
C THR A 102 0.59 13.32 -11.73
N THR A 103 1.60 12.59 -12.22
CA THR A 103 2.76 13.19 -12.91
C THR A 103 2.66 13.15 -14.42
N ASN A 104 1.72 12.37 -14.97
CA ASN A 104 1.54 12.07 -16.39
C ASN A 104 2.82 11.53 -17.07
N LYS A 105 3.70 10.90 -16.29
CA LYS A 105 4.92 10.24 -16.78
C LYS A 105 4.70 8.74 -16.88
N ALA A 106 5.31 8.13 -17.90
CA ALA A 106 5.31 6.68 -18.05
C ALA A 106 6.18 6.03 -16.97
N GLU A 107 5.66 4.97 -16.37
CA GLU A 107 6.29 4.21 -15.27
C GLU A 107 6.32 2.71 -15.59
N PRO A 108 7.19 1.92 -14.92
CA PRO A 108 7.08 0.47 -14.98
C PRO A 108 5.69 -0.01 -14.53
N PRO A 109 5.17 -1.14 -15.06
CA PRO A 109 3.89 -1.66 -14.64
C PRO A 109 3.92 -2.08 -13.17
N HIS A 110 2.78 -1.98 -12.51
CA HIS A 110 2.60 -2.62 -11.22
C HIS A 110 2.62 -4.13 -11.38
N CYS A 111 3.09 -4.84 -10.37
CA CYS A 111 3.16 -6.29 -10.38
C CYS A 111 2.39 -6.86 -9.20
N VAL A 112 1.63 -7.92 -9.44
CA VAL A 112 0.96 -8.68 -8.39
C VAL A 112 1.61 -10.05 -8.30
N PHE A 113 2.11 -10.39 -7.13
CA PHE A 113 2.45 -11.75 -6.78
C PHE A 113 1.24 -12.42 -6.15
N ARG A 114 0.73 -13.50 -6.76
CA ARG A 114 -0.43 -14.25 -6.28
C ARG A 114 -0.05 -15.71 -6.09
N TRP A 115 -0.32 -16.24 -4.89
CA TRP A 115 -0.14 -17.66 -4.59
C TRP A 115 -1.24 -18.15 -3.64
N GLY A 116 -2.15 -18.93 -4.17
CA GLY A 116 -3.35 -19.35 -3.45
C GLY A 116 -4.21 -18.15 -3.04
N ARG A 117 -4.34 -17.90 -1.74
CA ARG A 117 -5.07 -16.75 -1.20
C ARG A 117 -4.18 -15.53 -0.92
N TYR A 118 -2.88 -15.71 -1.05
CA TYR A 118 -1.93 -14.61 -0.80
C TYR A 118 -1.77 -13.77 -2.05
N GLU A 119 -1.96 -12.48 -1.91
CA GLU A 119 -1.70 -11.48 -2.94
C GLU A 119 -0.85 -10.35 -2.38
N PHE A 120 0.11 -9.93 -3.18
CA PHE A 120 0.96 -8.79 -2.86
C PHE A 120 1.11 -7.93 -4.12
N GLU A 121 0.61 -6.69 -4.05
CA GLU A 121 0.72 -5.72 -5.13
C GLU A 121 1.84 -4.72 -4.85
N GLY A 122 2.71 -4.51 -5.82
CA GLY A 122 3.85 -3.63 -5.69
C GLY A 122 4.56 -3.38 -7.01
N VAL A 123 5.66 -2.67 -6.94
CA VAL A 123 6.59 -2.49 -8.07
C VAL A 123 7.87 -3.28 -7.81
N ILE A 124 8.48 -3.82 -8.86
CA ILE A 124 9.75 -4.51 -8.76
C ILE A 124 10.84 -3.44 -8.60
N THR A 125 11.47 -3.39 -7.43
CA THR A 125 12.54 -2.42 -7.13
C THR A 125 13.92 -2.95 -7.42
N GLN A 126 14.08 -4.26 -7.33
CA GLN A 126 15.36 -4.92 -7.57
C GLN A 126 15.14 -6.31 -8.13
N MET A 127 15.95 -6.69 -9.10
CA MET A 127 16.00 -8.04 -9.63
C MET A 127 17.45 -8.39 -9.97
N SER A 128 17.83 -9.63 -9.63
CA SER A 128 19.12 -10.23 -9.95
C SER A 128 18.89 -11.60 -10.56
N GLU A 129 19.54 -11.87 -11.67
CA GLU A 129 19.46 -13.14 -12.37
C GLU A 129 20.83 -13.82 -12.39
N THR A 130 20.85 -15.12 -12.08
CA THR A 130 22.04 -15.95 -12.16
C THR A 130 21.76 -17.15 -13.05
N LEU A 131 22.44 -17.23 -14.17
CA LEU A 131 22.37 -18.36 -15.11
C LEU A 131 23.31 -19.47 -14.60
N THR A 132 22.77 -20.65 -14.33
CA THR A 132 23.50 -21.70 -13.59
C THR A 132 23.75 -22.99 -14.38
N LEU A 133 23.04 -23.21 -15.50
CA LEU A 133 23.21 -24.37 -16.36
C LEU A 133 23.13 -23.95 -17.82
N PHE A 134 24.04 -24.50 -18.62
CA PHE A 134 24.13 -24.24 -20.07
C PHE A 134 24.12 -25.56 -20.84
N ASN A 135 23.58 -25.53 -22.01
CA ASN A 135 23.67 -26.66 -22.94
C ASN A 135 25.04 -26.70 -23.65
N LYS A 136 25.24 -27.67 -24.54
CA LYS A 136 26.52 -27.84 -25.27
C LYS A 136 26.84 -26.68 -26.20
N GLU A 137 25.83 -25.94 -26.62
CA GLU A 137 25.94 -24.77 -27.50
C GLU A 137 26.16 -23.47 -26.71
N GLY A 138 26.24 -23.55 -25.36
CA GLY A 138 26.42 -22.38 -24.49
C GLY A 138 25.13 -21.61 -24.23
N VAL A 139 23.96 -22.16 -24.60
CA VAL A 139 22.66 -21.54 -24.33
C VAL A 139 22.25 -21.81 -22.89
N PRO A 140 21.84 -20.79 -22.11
CA PRO A 140 21.41 -20.99 -20.74
C PRO A 140 20.05 -21.71 -20.67
N VAL A 141 20.00 -22.79 -19.87
CA VAL A 141 18.81 -23.62 -19.70
C VAL A 141 18.29 -23.60 -18.27
N ARG A 142 19.00 -22.95 -17.33
CA ARG A 142 18.50 -22.74 -15.96
C ARG A 142 18.90 -21.39 -15.44
N SER A 143 17.91 -20.70 -14.88
CA SER A 143 18.06 -19.38 -14.26
C SER A 143 17.54 -19.39 -12.83
N LYS A 144 18.26 -18.72 -11.93
CA LYS A 144 17.82 -18.34 -10.58
C LYS A 144 17.61 -16.84 -10.55
N VAL A 145 16.40 -16.41 -10.20
CA VAL A 145 16.02 -15.01 -10.12
C VAL A 145 15.70 -14.64 -8.69
N GLN A 146 16.40 -13.65 -8.15
CA GLN A 146 16.07 -13.02 -6.88
C GLN A 146 15.42 -11.68 -7.18
N MET A 147 14.24 -11.41 -6.61
CA MET A 147 13.54 -10.17 -6.84
C MET A 147 12.95 -9.60 -5.56
N SER A 148 12.81 -8.29 -5.53
CA SER A 148 12.18 -7.53 -4.45
C SER A 148 11.05 -6.69 -5.03
N LEU A 149 9.85 -6.85 -4.47
CA LEU A 149 8.69 -6.03 -4.78
C LEU A 149 8.42 -5.10 -3.59
N GLN A 150 8.26 -3.82 -3.85
CA GLN A 150 7.86 -2.83 -2.85
C GLN A 150 6.39 -2.51 -3.01
N GLN A 151 5.66 -2.60 -1.90
CA GLN A 151 4.24 -2.25 -1.84
C GLN A 151 4.01 -0.79 -2.26
N ILE A 152 2.98 -0.57 -3.07
CA ILE A 152 2.58 0.77 -3.56
C ILE A 152 1.14 1.12 -3.19
N VAL A 153 0.32 0.13 -2.84
CA VAL A 153 -1.06 0.33 -2.40
C VAL A 153 -1.11 0.17 -0.89
N ASP A 154 -1.66 1.16 -0.19
CA ASP A 154 -1.96 0.98 1.22
C ASP A 154 -2.96 -0.16 1.37
N ALA A 155 -2.69 -1.07 2.33
CA ALA A 155 -3.64 -2.10 2.68
C ALA A 155 -4.98 -1.42 3.03
N GLU A 156 -6.02 -1.73 2.28
CA GLU A 156 -7.36 -1.15 2.44
C GLU A 156 -7.78 -1.17 3.92
N GLY A 157 -8.16 -0.02 4.43
CA GLY A 157 -8.82 0.10 5.73
C GLY A 157 -8.11 0.88 6.82
N PHE A 158 -6.93 1.43 6.58
CA PHE A 158 -6.39 2.42 7.53
C PHE A 158 -6.80 3.83 7.07
N PRO A 159 -7.68 4.51 7.83
CA PRO A 159 -7.95 5.92 7.57
C PRO A 159 -6.61 6.66 7.62
N SER A 160 -6.42 7.61 6.70
CA SER A 160 -5.22 8.47 6.67
C SER A 160 -5.02 9.09 8.05
N GLN A 161 -4.01 8.63 8.78
CA GLN A 161 -3.76 9.02 10.17
C GLN A 161 -3.06 10.38 10.29
N ASN A 162 -2.98 11.13 9.20
CA ASN A 162 -2.36 12.44 9.20
C ASN A 162 -3.40 13.51 8.89
N PRO A 163 -3.98 14.19 9.91
CA PRO A 163 -4.97 15.25 9.70
C PRO A 163 -4.46 16.43 8.87
N THR A 164 -3.15 16.50 8.60
CA THR A 164 -2.50 17.59 7.85
C THR A 164 -2.36 17.34 6.35
N SER A 165 -2.65 16.14 5.84
CA SER A 165 -2.46 15.79 4.41
C SER A 165 -3.73 15.94 3.55
N GLY A 166 -4.89 16.08 4.17
CA GLY A 166 -6.13 16.46 3.50
C GLY A 166 -6.49 17.86 3.98
N GLY A 167 -6.47 18.85 3.10
CA GLY A 167 -6.74 20.26 3.40
C GLY A 167 -8.13 20.57 3.98
N GLY A 168 -8.74 19.68 4.73
CA GLY A 168 -9.94 19.89 5.51
C GLY A 168 -9.60 20.19 6.97
N VAL A 169 -10.16 21.23 7.51
CA VAL A 169 -10.06 21.56 8.94
C VAL A 169 -10.69 20.41 9.73
N ALA A 170 -9.91 19.76 10.60
CA ALA A 170 -10.43 18.67 11.43
C ALA A 170 -11.59 19.16 12.31
N PRO A 171 -12.64 18.35 12.53
CA PRO A 171 -13.70 18.71 13.45
C PRO A 171 -13.12 18.87 14.86
N LYS A 172 -13.50 19.95 15.53
CA LYS A 172 -13.14 20.19 16.94
C LYS A 172 -14.11 19.44 17.85
N SER A 173 -13.68 19.12 19.05
CA SER A 173 -14.55 18.60 20.10
C SER A 173 -14.60 19.60 21.27
N ARG A 174 -15.81 19.82 21.82
CA ARG A 174 -16.07 20.69 22.97
C ARG A 174 -16.91 19.94 23.98
N THR A 175 -16.66 20.17 25.25
CA THR A 175 -17.52 19.67 26.33
C THR A 175 -18.63 20.67 26.61
N ILE A 176 -19.86 20.19 26.74
CA ILE A 176 -21.06 20.99 27.07
C ILE A 176 -21.08 21.26 28.57
N TYR A 177 -21.31 22.51 28.92
CA TYR A 177 -21.48 22.94 30.31
C TYR A 177 -22.96 23.25 30.61
N ALA A 178 -23.29 23.29 31.91
CA ALA A 178 -24.65 23.65 32.32
C ALA A 178 -24.95 25.10 31.90
N GLY A 179 -26.04 25.28 31.13
CA GLY A 179 -26.47 26.57 30.58
C GLY A 179 -25.98 26.86 29.17
N ASP A 180 -25.18 25.98 28.57
CA ASP A 180 -24.79 26.12 27.16
C ASP A 180 -26.01 26.00 26.24
N ARG A 181 -26.00 26.79 25.15
CA ARG A 181 -27.00 26.77 24.09
C ARG A 181 -26.31 26.60 22.74
N LEU A 182 -26.89 25.78 21.88
CA LEU A 182 -26.30 25.48 20.55
C LEU A 182 -26.10 26.71 19.67
N ASP A 183 -27.05 27.67 19.74
CA ASP A 183 -26.93 28.92 18.98
C ASP A 183 -25.80 29.82 19.48
N LEU A 184 -25.54 29.85 20.78
CA LEU A 184 -24.41 30.59 21.34
C LEU A 184 -23.06 29.88 21.01
N ILE A 185 -23.05 28.55 21.08
CA ILE A 185 -21.86 27.78 20.68
C ILE A 185 -21.58 27.98 19.18
N ALA A 186 -22.62 28.01 18.33
CA ALA A 186 -22.47 28.31 16.90
C ALA A 186 -21.91 29.71 16.66
N TRP A 187 -22.34 30.69 17.46
CA TRP A 187 -21.77 32.03 17.41
C TRP A 187 -20.28 32.06 17.80
N GLU A 188 -19.91 31.38 18.89
CA GLU A 188 -18.52 31.30 19.35
C GLU A 188 -17.59 30.61 18.35
N GLU A 189 -18.04 29.55 17.70
CA GLU A 189 -17.20 28.73 16.80
C GLU A 189 -17.23 29.24 15.34
N TYR A 190 -18.35 29.77 14.89
CA TYR A 190 -18.56 30.15 13.48
C TYR A 190 -18.83 31.64 13.25
N GLY A 191 -19.04 32.41 14.32
CA GLY A 191 -19.43 33.82 14.23
C GLY A 191 -20.87 34.03 13.75
N ASP A 192 -21.70 32.98 13.73
CA ASP A 192 -23.06 33.00 13.19
C ASP A 192 -23.99 32.04 13.95
N CYS A 193 -24.95 32.58 14.70
CA CYS A 193 -25.93 31.81 15.46
C CYS A 193 -26.80 30.90 14.60
N SER A 194 -27.05 31.26 13.33
CA SER A 194 -27.93 30.46 12.44
C SER A 194 -27.38 29.08 12.10
N LYS A 195 -26.06 28.90 12.30
CA LYS A 195 -25.33 27.64 12.02
C LYS A 195 -25.46 26.56 13.11
N TRP A 196 -26.29 26.79 14.14
CA TRP A 196 -26.56 25.79 15.15
C TRP A 196 -27.07 24.45 14.58
N ARG A 197 -27.73 24.48 13.39
CA ARG A 197 -28.22 23.28 12.72
C ARG A 197 -27.08 22.36 12.28
N LEU A 198 -25.95 22.90 11.83
CA LEU A 198 -24.75 22.13 11.48
C LEU A 198 -24.19 21.38 12.67
N LEU A 199 -24.24 22.02 13.87
CA LEU A 199 -23.82 21.36 15.12
C LEU A 199 -24.78 20.23 15.49
N ALA A 200 -26.09 20.45 15.34
CA ALA A 200 -27.10 19.44 15.65
C ALA A 200 -26.99 18.22 14.73
N GLU A 201 -26.86 18.45 13.42
CA GLU A 201 -26.70 17.41 12.41
C GLU A 201 -25.42 16.59 12.61
N ALA A 202 -24.28 17.26 12.87
CA ALA A 202 -23.01 16.58 13.10
C ALA A 202 -23.00 15.70 14.36
N ASN A 203 -23.94 15.92 15.29
CA ASN A 203 -24.04 15.17 16.54
C ASN A 203 -25.27 14.26 16.60
N GLU A 204 -26.01 14.13 15.50
CA GLU A 204 -27.22 13.27 15.38
C GLU A 204 -28.28 13.56 16.47
N TRP A 205 -28.40 14.82 16.91
CA TRP A 205 -29.32 15.16 17.96
C TRP A 205 -30.74 15.42 17.45
N VAL A 206 -31.67 14.64 17.98
CA VAL A 206 -33.11 14.76 17.67
C VAL A 206 -33.70 16.03 18.33
N ASP A 207 -33.18 16.42 19.50
CA ASP A 207 -33.63 17.60 20.22
C ASP A 207 -32.47 18.48 20.71
N PRO A 208 -32.18 19.58 20.01
CA PRO A 208 -31.10 20.50 20.37
C PRO A 208 -31.34 21.29 21.66
N LEU A 209 -32.56 21.26 22.23
CA LEU A 209 -32.84 21.94 23.47
C LEU A 209 -32.51 21.12 24.72
N HIS A 210 -32.27 19.80 24.57
CA HIS A 210 -32.00 18.90 25.66
C HIS A 210 -30.52 18.43 25.71
N MET A 211 -29.59 19.38 25.64
CA MET A 211 -28.16 19.08 25.82
C MET A 211 -27.86 18.72 27.27
N ARG A 212 -27.03 17.70 27.47
CA ARG A 212 -26.63 17.27 28.84
C ARG A 212 -25.23 17.82 29.17
N PRO A 213 -25.04 18.48 30.33
CA PRO A 213 -23.73 18.88 30.78
C PRO A 213 -22.79 17.67 30.90
N GLY A 214 -21.53 17.84 30.46
CA GLY A 214 -20.53 16.76 30.40
C GLY A 214 -20.53 15.96 29.10
N GLN A 215 -21.49 16.15 28.21
CA GLN A 215 -21.51 15.52 26.90
C GLN A 215 -20.50 16.19 25.97
N THR A 216 -19.88 15.40 25.07
CA THR A 216 -18.96 15.92 24.05
C THR A 216 -19.75 16.34 22.82
N LEU A 217 -19.51 17.57 22.35
CA LEU A 217 -20.05 18.14 21.13
C LEU A 217 -18.98 18.12 20.04
N ILE A 218 -19.29 17.56 18.88
CA ILE A 218 -18.46 17.64 17.68
C ILE A 218 -18.81 18.92 16.94
N VAL A 219 -17.78 19.73 16.65
CA VAL A 219 -17.88 21.00 15.89
C VAL A 219 -17.29 20.77 14.50
N PRO A 220 -18.11 20.56 13.46
CA PRO A 220 -17.62 20.38 12.09
C PRO A 220 -17.02 21.68 11.55
N PRO A 221 -16.02 21.61 10.66
CA PRO A 221 -15.52 22.78 9.96
C PRO A 221 -16.57 23.33 9.00
N LEU A 222 -16.53 24.65 8.74
CA LEU A 222 -17.32 25.22 7.66
C LEU A 222 -16.66 24.84 6.33
N GLU A 223 -17.41 24.17 5.47
CA GLU A 223 -17.03 24.04 4.08
C GLU A 223 -17.13 25.42 3.41
N MET A 224 -16.00 25.91 2.88
CA MET A 224 -15.94 27.15 2.09
C MET A 224 -16.29 26.86 0.63
#